data_1754072f6d19031bc966e055cf2d5a38
#
_entry.id   1754072f6d19031bc966e055cf2d5a38
#
_cell.length_a   1.000
_cell.length_b   1.000
_cell.length_c   1.000
_cell.angle_alpha   90.00
_cell.angle_beta   90.00
_cell.angle_gamma   90.00
#
_symmetry.space_group_name_H-M   'P 1'
#
loop_
_entity.id
_entity.type
_entity.pdbx_description
1 polymer ?
#
loop_
_entity_poly.entity_id
_entity_poly.type
_entity_poly.pdbx_seq_one_letter_code
_entity_poly.pdbx_strand_id
1 'polypeptide(L)'
;MFIWDFDGIIVFTPHELAWKIASEAYGIRGFTSEFYRKYVSGRPRIEGGKIILEKLGYFNGKKLSDKEREEEIKKFTNFKNRVFRELVEKGFFKVNWAAISFIIKAKEHDIFQVLASASRNVRIIADRVVVKGYGKLTELFDADVSGSGRTKDEVFRRAVDVVRRKRMKIQCIVVFEDSPSGIIAAKKLGFKTVGYRDQALRKYGADYVIYDFSKTTPLHILKELGCYFEANI
;
A
#
# COMPACT_ATOMS: atom_id res chain seq x y z
N MET A 1 -5.28 -15.37 7.31
CA MET A 1 -5.72 -14.29 6.38
C MET A 1 -4.52 -13.45 5.97
N PHE A 2 -4.43 -13.10 4.70
CA PHE A 2 -3.43 -12.16 4.18
C PHE A 2 -4.09 -10.83 3.82
N ILE A 3 -3.45 -9.74 4.19
CA ILE A 3 -3.80 -8.37 3.80
C ILE A 3 -2.67 -7.83 2.94
N TRP A 4 -3.02 -7.33 1.76
CA TRP A 4 -2.06 -6.90 0.76
C TRP A 4 -2.11 -5.39 0.56
N ASP A 5 -0.97 -4.72 0.72
CA ASP A 5 -0.82 -3.44 0.04
C ASP A 5 -0.67 -3.66 -1.47
N PHE A 6 -0.98 -2.63 -2.25
CA PHE A 6 -0.94 -2.68 -3.70
C PHE A 6 0.33 -2.06 -4.27
N ASP A 7 0.56 -0.80 -3.88
CA ASP A 7 1.64 0.00 -4.42
C ASP A 7 2.99 -0.47 -3.85
N GLY A 8 3.94 -0.81 -4.73
CA GLY A 8 5.26 -1.32 -4.33
C GLY A 8 5.31 -2.82 -4.01
N ILE A 9 4.16 -3.49 -3.82
CA ILE A 9 4.07 -4.94 -3.60
C ILE A 9 3.60 -5.66 -4.86
N ILE A 10 2.36 -5.40 -5.26
CA ILE A 10 1.70 -6.09 -6.39
C ILE A 10 1.98 -5.36 -7.69
N VAL A 11 2.00 -4.03 -7.63
CA VAL A 11 2.31 -3.17 -8.77
C VAL A 11 3.27 -2.07 -8.33
N PHE A 12 4.32 -1.85 -9.08
CA PHE A 12 5.19 -0.69 -8.93
C PHE A 12 4.57 0.47 -9.69
N THR A 13 4.05 1.45 -8.97
CA THR A 13 3.26 2.56 -9.50
C THR A 13 4.06 3.87 -9.54
N PRO A 14 3.70 4.84 -10.42
CA PRO A 14 4.44 6.08 -10.56
C PRO A 14 4.10 7.13 -9.49
N HIS A 15 3.79 6.71 -8.25
CA HIS A 15 3.41 7.65 -7.19
C HIS A 15 4.52 8.65 -6.87
N GLU A 16 5.77 8.18 -6.75
CA GLU A 16 6.91 9.07 -6.48
C GLU A 16 7.13 10.06 -7.63
N LEU A 17 7.10 9.58 -8.87
CA LEU A 17 7.25 10.43 -10.06
C LEU A 17 6.14 11.50 -10.14
N ALA A 18 4.90 11.11 -9.86
CA ALA A 18 3.78 12.05 -9.85
C ALA A 18 3.92 13.12 -8.77
N TRP A 19 4.44 12.78 -7.58
CA TRP A 19 4.74 13.74 -6.53
C TRP A 19 5.89 14.67 -6.92
N LYS A 20 6.94 14.14 -7.55
CA LYS A 20 8.06 14.93 -8.05
C LYS A 20 7.59 15.96 -9.05
N ILE A 21 6.86 15.56 -10.09
CA ILE A 21 6.30 16.46 -11.11
C ILE A 21 5.39 17.53 -10.46
N ALA A 22 4.54 17.12 -9.50
CA ALA A 22 3.68 18.07 -8.81
C ALA A 22 4.47 19.08 -7.99
N SER A 23 5.51 18.64 -7.29
CA SER A 23 6.39 19.49 -6.51
C SER A 23 7.12 20.51 -7.39
N GLU A 24 7.67 20.07 -8.51
CA GLU A 24 8.32 20.95 -9.49
C GLU A 24 7.36 21.99 -10.07
N ALA A 25 6.13 21.60 -10.44
CA ALA A 25 5.10 22.49 -10.94
C ALA A 25 4.67 23.56 -9.92
N TYR A 26 4.79 23.27 -8.63
CA TYR A 26 4.49 24.22 -7.53
C TYR A 26 5.73 24.98 -7.04
N GLY A 27 6.88 24.86 -7.73
CA GLY A 27 8.12 25.52 -7.36
C GLY A 27 8.75 24.99 -6.08
N ILE A 28 8.35 23.80 -5.63
CA ILE A 28 8.85 23.18 -4.40
C ILE A 28 10.18 22.50 -4.70
N ARG A 29 11.23 22.92 -3.98
CA ARG A 29 12.56 22.32 -4.06
C ARG A 29 12.79 21.30 -2.94
N GLY A 30 13.75 20.37 -3.14
CA GLY A 30 14.15 19.40 -2.11
C GLY A 30 13.31 18.13 -2.05
N PHE A 31 12.39 17.91 -2.99
CA PHE A 31 11.70 16.62 -3.09
C PHE A 31 12.65 15.57 -3.68
N THR A 32 13.11 14.64 -2.84
CA THR A 32 14.01 13.54 -3.21
C THR A 32 13.36 12.19 -2.97
N SER A 33 13.91 11.12 -3.55
CA SER A 33 13.47 9.75 -3.29
C SER A 33 13.60 9.37 -1.81
N GLU A 34 14.62 9.88 -1.12
CA GLU A 34 14.79 9.68 0.33
C GLU A 34 13.67 10.36 1.11
N PHE A 35 13.37 11.64 0.77
CA PHE A 35 12.25 12.38 1.38
C PHE A 35 10.94 11.64 1.15
N TYR A 36 10.68 11.18 -0.09
CA TYR A 36 9.47 10.42 -0.42
C TYR A 36 9.34 9.16 0.44
N ARG A 37 10.36 8.31 0.46
CA ARG A 37 10.35 7.05 1.24
C ARG A 37 10.12 7.30 2.73
N LYS A 38 10.79 8.31 3.29
CA LYS A 38 10.75 8.59 4.73
C LYS A 38 9.43 9.22 5.19
N TYR A 39 8.85 10.11 4.39
CA TYR A 39 7.76 10.97 4.85
C TYR A 39 6.43 10.79 4.12
N VAL A 40 6.42 10.25 2.90
CA VAL A 40 5.23 10.28 2.02
C VAL A 40 4.75 8.88 1.66
N SER A 41 5.67 7.94 1.42
CA SER A 41 5.34 6.56 1.00
C SER A 41 4.35 5.88 1.95
N GLY A 42 3.37 5.17 1.39
CA GLY A 42 2.34 4.44 2.13
C GLY A 42 1.27 5.32 2.81
N ARG A 43 1.35 6.65 2.68
CA ARG A 43 0.36 7.56 3.29
C ARG A 43 -0.79 7.88 2.34
N PRO A 44 -1.99 8.16 2.88
CA PRO A 44 -3.08 8.72 2.10
C PRO A 44 -2.67 10.02 1.41
N ARG A 45 -3.20 10.24 0.21
CA ARG A 45 -2.80 11.35 -0.67
C ARG A 45 -2.83 12.74 0.00
N ILE A 46 -3.88 13.04 0.75
CA ILE A 46 -4.02 14.36 1.40
C ILE A 46 -2.94 14.55 2.47
N GLU A 47 -2.69 13.52 3.28
CA GLU A 47 -1.64 13.53 4.30
C GLU A 47 -0.25 13.70 3.67
N GLY A 48 0.06 12.90 2.64
CA GLY A 48 1.32 13.02 1.91
C GLY A 48 1.54 14.39 1.29
N GLY A 49 0.50 14.97 0.68
CA GLY A 49 0.56 16.31 0.12
C GLY A 49 0.77 17.40 1.16
N LYS A 50 0.08 17.30 2.30
CA LYS A 50 0.28 18.21 3.45
C LYS A 50 1.74 18.17 3.92
N ILE A 51 2.29 16.98 4.12
CA ILE A 51 3.68 16.80 4.55
C ILE A 51 4.67 17.44 3.56
N ILE A 52 4.46 17.28 2.25
CA ILE A 52 5.32 17.87 1.22
C ILE A 52 5.30 19.40 1.34
N LEU A 53 4.10 19.99 1.34
CA LEU A 53 3.93 21.44 1.38
C LEU A 53 4.50 22.06 2.67
N GLU A 54 4.31 21.41 3.81
CA GLU A 54 4.81 21.89 5.11
C GLU A 54 6.32 21.71 5.24
N LYS A 55 6.83 20.49 5.06
CA LYS A 55 8.24 20.18 5.31
C LYS A 55 9.20 20.79 4.29
N LEU A 56 8.74 20.99 3.05
CA LEU A 56 9.56 21.62 2.00
C LEU A 56 9.31 23.12 1.86
N GLY A 57 8.65 23.72 2.86
CA GLY A 57 8.59 25.17 3.02
C GLY A 57 7.66 25.89 2.05
N TYR A 58 6.71 25.23 1.39
CA TYR A 58 5.78 25.90 0.48
C TYR A 58 4.99 27.04 1.13
N PHE A 59 4.68 26.92 2.42
CA PHE A 59 3.93 27.91 3.17
C PHE A 59 4.81 29.00 3.82
N ASN A 60 6.13 28.91 3.73
CA ASN A 60 7.04 29.87 4.34
C ASN A 60 6.82 31.25 3.72
N GLY A 61 6.65 32.26 4.57
CA GLY A 61 6.39 33.65 4.16
C GLY A 61 4.97 33.92 3.64
N LYS A 62 4.09 32.92 3.55
CA LYS A 62 2.69 33.08 3.13
C LYS A 62 1.82 33.28 4.37
N LYS A 63 1.09 34.40 4.41
CA LYS A 63 0.06 34.68 5.43
C LYS A 63 -1.26 34.06 4.99
N LEU A 64 -1.44 32.77 5.25
CA LEU A 64 -2.66 32.01 4.89
C LEU A 64 -3.36 31.56 6.18
N SER A 65 -4.69 31.68 6.19
CA SER A 65 -5.55 31.05 7.19
C SER A 65 -5.53 29.53 7.05
N ASP A 66 -5.97 28.81 8.06
CA ASP A 66 -6.06 27.35 8.03
C ASP A 66 -6.91 26.84 6.88
N LYS A 67 -8.02 27.53 6.58
CA LYS A 67 -8.90 27.23 5.45
C LYS A 67 -8.19 27.37 4.10
N GLU A 68 -7.44 28.45 3.90
CA GLU A 68 -6.67 28.66 2.68
C GLU A 68 -5.54 27.61 2.53
N ARG A 69 -4.89 27.24 3.63
CA ARG A 69 -3.89 26.13 3.62
C ARG A 69 -4.52 24.81 3.23
N GLU A 70 -5.70 24.48 3.76
CA GLU A 70 -6.42 23.27 3.35
C GLU A 70 -6.81 23.27 1.88
N GLU A 71 -7.24 24.43 1.34
CA GLU A 71 -7.54 24.58 -0.08
C GLU A 71 -6.30 24.37 -0.96
N GLU A 72 -5.16 24.95 -0.57
CA GLU A 72 -3.88 24.74 -1.28
C GLU A 72 -3.46 23.26 -1.25
N ILE A 73 -3.59 22.57 -0.10
CA ILE A 73 -3.33 21.13 0.00
C ILE A 73 -4.24 20.36 -0.96
N LYS A 74 -5.53 20.70 -1.03
CA LYS A 74 -6.47 20.04 -1.95
C LYS A 74 -6.10 20.29 -3.41
N LYS A 75 -5.74 21.52 -3.79
CA LYS A 75 -5.30 21.85 -5.16
C LYS A 75 -4.05 21.06 -5.55
N PHE A 76 -3.02 21.10 -4.71
CA PHE A 76 -1.76 20.37 -4.93
C PHE A 76 -1.98 18.86 -5.08
N THR A 77 -2.74 18.27 -4.17
CA THR A 77 -3.00 16.82 -4.18
C THR A 77 -3.90 16.40 -5.33
N ASN A 78 -4.81 17.25 -5.79
CA ASN A 78 -5.63 17.01 -6.98
C ASN A 78 -4.79 17.11 -8.26
N PHE A 79 -3.89 18.09 -8.34
CA PHE A 79 -2.95 18.20 -9.44
C PHE A 79 -2.07 16.93 -9.53
N LYS A 80 -1.45 16.52 -8.43
CA LYS A 80 -0.67 15.27 -8.36
C LYS A 80 -1.50 14.06 -8.81
N ASN A 81 -2.76 13.97 -8.42
CA ASN A 81 -3.60 12.83 -8.80
C ASN A 81 -3.90 12.82 -10.30
N ARG A 82 -4.07 13.98 -10.94
CA ARG A 82 -4.20 14.08 -12.39
C ARG A 82 -2.93 13.60 -13.09
N VAL A 83 -1.77 14.08 -12.68
CA VAL A 83 -0.46 13.63 -13.18
C VAL A 83 -0.30 12.11 -13.02
N PHE A 84 -0.65 11.56 -11.86
CA PHE A 84 -0.59 10.12 -11.63
C PHE A 84 -1.45 9.33 -12.63
N ARG A 85 -2.67 9.78 -12.87
CA ARG A 85 -3.58 9.12 -13.82
C ARG A 85 -3.04 9.16 -15.24
N GLU A 86 -2.53 10.31 -15.68
CA GLU A 86 -1.89 10.48 -16.99
C GLU A 86 -0.67 9.55 -17.15
N LEU A 87 0.16 9.41 -16.11
CA LEU A 87 1.28 8.48 -16.11
C LEU A 87 0.81 7.02 -16.23
N VAL A 88 -0.22 6.63 -15.48
CA VAL A 88 -0.80 5.28 -15.55
C VAL A 88 -1.41 5.03 -16.93
N GLU A 89 -2.09 6.00 -17.54
CA GLU A 89 -2.63 5.89 -18.91
C GLU A 89 -1.55 5.66 -19.95
N LYS A 90 -0.38 6.28 -19.75
CA LYS A 90 0.82 6.09 -20.57
C LYS A 90 1.59 4.80 -20.27
N GLY A 91 1.09 3.95 -19.34
CA GLY A 91 1.72 2.68 -19.01
C GLY A 91 2.89 2.75 -18.01
N PHE A 92 3.05 3.86 -17.30
CA PHE A 92 4.11 4.02 -16.28
C PHE A 92 3.80 3.22 -15.02
N PHE A 93 3.62 1.92 -15.13
CA PHE A 93 3.55 0.99 -14.01
C PHE A 93 4.11 -0.37 -14.41
N LYS A 94 4.55 -1.16 -13.44
CA LYS A 94 5.08 -2.50 -13.66
C LYS A 94 4.43 -3.49 -12.71
N VAL A 95 3.86 -4.56 -13.26
CA VAL A 95 3.25 -5.64 -12.49
C VAL A 95 4.33 -6.54 -11.89
N ASN A 96 4.19 -6.88 -10.62
CA ASN A 96 5.03 -7.86 -9.94
C ASN A 96 4.43 -9.27 -10.09
N TRP A 97 4.76 -9.93 -11.19
CA TRP A 97 4.23 -11.26 -11.48
C TRP A 97 4.63 -12.32 -10.46
N ALA A 98 5.77 -12.14 -9.76
CA ALA A 98 6.17 -13.04 -8.68
C ALA A 98 5.23 -12.92 -7.47
N ALA A 99 4.80 -11.68 -7.14
CA ALA A 99 3.77 -11.47 -6.10
C ALA A 99 2.42 -12.06 -6.52
N ILE A 100 2.01 -11.87 -7.78
CA ILE A 100 0.76 -12.46 -8.31
C ILE A 100 0.80 -13.98 -8.21
N SER A 101 1.90 -14.63 -8.62
CA SER A 101 2.06 -16.08 -8.48
C SER A 101 1.97 -16.55 -7.02
N PHE A 102 2.52 -15.77 -6.09
CA PHE A 102 2.42 -16.06 -4.66
C PHE A 102 0.98 -15.89 -4.14
N ILE A 103 0.24 -14.87 -4.58
CA ILE A 103 -1.17 -14.65 -4.27
C ILE A 103 -2.03 -15.82 -4.77
N ILE A 104 -1.77 -16.32 -5.99
CA ILE A 104 -2.45 -17.50 -6.56
C ILE A 104 -2.20 -18.72 -5.68
N LYS A 105 -0.95 -19.00 -5.31
CA LYS A 105 -0.63 -20.11 -4.40
C LYS A 105 -1.31 -19.97 -3.04
N ALA A 106 -1.42 -18.74 -2.51
CA ALA A 106 -2.16 -18.51 -1.27
C ALA A 106 -3.65 -18.83 -1.42
N LYS A 107 -4.24 -18.52 -2.58
CA LYS A 107 -5.63 -18.86 -2.91
C LYS A 107 -5.84 -20.38 -3.04
N GLU A 108 -4.88 -21.10 -3.62
CA GLU A 108 -4.88 -22.57 -3.72
C GLU A 108 -4.80 -23.28 -2.36
N HIS A 109 -4.31 -22.57 -1.33
CA HIS A 109 -4.31 -23.02 0.07
C HIS A 109 -5.46 -22.46 0.91
N ASP A 110 -6.54 -21.98 0.29
CA ASP A 110 -7.72 -21.40 0.94
C ASP A 110 -7.40 -20.26 1.93
N ILE A 111 -6.29 -19.56 1.71
CA ILE A 111 -5.92 -18.40 2.53
C ILE A 111 -6.77 -17.21 2.08
N PHE A 112 -7.64 -16.73 2.96
CA PHE A 112 -8.46 -15.55 2.70
C PHE A 112 -7.59 -14.30 2.47
N GLN A 113 -7.82 -13.59 1.38
CA GLN A 113 -6.96 -12.49 0.93
C GLN A 113 -7.74 -11.20 0.70
N VAL A 114 -7.25 -10.11 1.29
CA VAL A 114 -7.87 -8.79 1.18
C VAL A 114 -6.87 -7.79 0.60
N LEU A 115 -7.30 -7.09 -0.45
CA LEU A 115 -6.56 -5.95 -0.99
C LEU A 115 -6.87 -4.69 -0.16
N ALA A 116 -5.84 -4.02 0.35
CA ALA A 116 -5.98 -2.97 1.37
C ALA A 116 -4.95 -1.85 1.23
N SER A 117 -4.95 -1.18 0.09
CA SER A 117 -4.09 -0.01 -0.16
C SER A 117 -4.70 1.29 0.37
N ALA A 118 -3.86 2.24 0.79
CA ALA A 118 -4.28 3.61 1.07
C ALA A 118 -4.68 4.38 -0.21
N SER A 119 -4.29 3.89 -1.39
CA SER A 119 -4.58 4.50 -2.67
C SER A 119 -6.03 4.27 -3.10
N ARG A 120 -6.70 5.35 -3.54
CA ARG A 120 -8.01 5.28 -4.20
C ARG A 120 -7.93 4.95 -5.70
N ASN A 121 -6.72 4.84 -6.22
CA ASN A 121 -6.47 4.61 -7.65
C ASN A 121 -6.16 3.14 -7.97
N VAL A 122 -6.26 2.23 -7.02
CA VAL A 122 -5.95 0.80 -7.20
C VAL A 122 -6.66 0.22 -8.42
N ARG A 123 -7.97 0.41 -8.52
CA ARG A 123 -8.78 -0.14 -9.62
C ARG A 123 -8.42 0.39 -11.00
N ILE A 124 -7.88 1.62 -11.10
CA ILE A 124 -7.45 2.18 -12.39
C ILE A 124 -6.38 1.31 -13.04
N ILE A 125 -5.55 0.64 -12.23
CA ILE A 125 -4.50 -0.27 -12.70
C ILE A 125 -4.99 -1.72 -12.62
N ALA A 126 -5.54 -2.14 -11.50
CA ALA A 126 -5.90 -3.55 -11.26
C ALA A 126 -6.95 -4.09 -12.24
N ASP A 127 -7.89 -3.25 -12.70
CA ASP A 127 -8.88 -3.63 -13.71
C ASP A 127 -8.30 -3.77 -15.13
N ARG A 128 -7.08 -3.26 -15.36
CA ARG A 128 -6.36 -3.39 -16.65
C ARG A 128 -5.42 -4.59 -16.67
N VAL A 129 -5.10 -5.16 -15.53
CA VAL A 129 -4.21 -6.32 -15.43
C VAL A 129 -5.04 -7.59 -15.48
N VAL A 130 -4.86 -8.35 -16.56
CA VAL A 130 -5.51 -9.67 -16.75
C VAL A 130 -4.54 -10.75 -16.31
N VAL A 131 -5.02 -11.61 -15.39
CA VAL A 131 -4.29 -12.77 -14.89
C VAL A 131 -4.87 -14.01 -15.56
N LYS A 132 -4.05 -14.73 -16.34
CA LYS A 132 -4.48 -15.90 -17.10
C LYS A 132 -5.15 -16.93 -16.18
N GLY A 133 -6.34 -17.36 -16.52
CA GLY A 133 -7.14 -18.33 -15.75
C GLY A 133 -7.92 -17.74 -14.57
N TYR A 134 -7.72 -16.45 -14.22
CA TYR A 134 -8.36 -15.82 -13.06
C TYR A 134 -9.14 -14.53 -13.39
N GLY A 135 -9.02 -14.01 -14.63
CA GLY A 135 -9.67 -12.75 -14.99
C GLY A 135 -8.87 -11.51 -14.59
N LYS A 136 -9.53 -10.47 -14.08
CA LYS A 136 -8.86 -9.25 -13.62
C LYS A 136 -8.09 -9.49 -12.32
N LEU A 137 -7.02 -8.71 -12.11
CA LEU A 137 -6.20 -8.81 -10.89
C LEU A 137 -7.04 -8.70 -9.60
N THR A 138 -8.08 -7.88 -9.60
CA THR A 138 -9.00 -7.74 -8.45
C THR A 138 -9.74 -9.03 -8.09
N GLU A 139 -9.93 -9.94 -9.04
CA GLU A 139 -10.66 -11.22 -8.84
C GLU A 139 -9.83 -12.29 -8.11
N LEU A 140 -8.54 -12.01 -7.89
CA LEU A 140 -7.70 -12.86 -7.03
C LEU A 140 -8.01 -12.68 -5.54
N PHE A 141 -8.64 -11.57 -5.15
CA PHE A 141 -8.89 -11.23 -3.75
C PHE A 141 -10.33 -11.50 -3.35
N ASP A 142 -10.52 -11.95 -2.10
CA ASP A 142 -11.84 -12.19 -1.52
C ASP A 142 -12.56 -10.90 -1.13
N ALA A 143 -11.80 -9.80 -0.99
CA ALA A 143 -12.32 -8.45 -0.81
C ALA A 143 -11.28 -7.38 -1.20
N ASP A 144 -11.78 -6.19 -1.54
CA ASP A 144 -10.99 -4.98 -1.78
C ASP A 144 -11.55 -3.84 -0.92
N VAL A 145 -10.73 -3.37 0.01
CA VAL A 145 -11.03 -2.23 0.90
C VAL A 145 -10.11 -1.04 0.63
N SER A 146 -9.44 -1.03 -0.51
CA SER A 146 -8.49 0.03 -0.88
C SER A 146 -9.16 1.41 -0.93
N GLY A 147 -8.45 2.42 -0.44
CA GLY A 147 -8.91 3.81 -0.41
C GLY A 147 -10.11 4.08 0.49
N SER A 148 -10.53 3.11 1.31
CA SER A 148 -11.71 3.24 2.16
C SER A 148 -11.45 4.03 3.46
N GLY A 149 -10.21 4.12 3.96
CA GLY A 149 -9.84 4.81 5.19
C GLY A 149 -9.17 6.18 4.96
N ARG A 150 -9.09 6.98 6.03
CA ARG A 150 -8.32 8.22 6.08
C ARG A 150 -6.85 7.97 6.43
N THR A 151 -6.59 6.84 7.12
CA THR A 151 -5.26 6.39 7.56
C THR A 151 -5.07 4.93 7.15
N LYS A 152 -3.83 4.44 7.17
CA LYS A 152 -3.51 3.06 6.79
C LYS A 152 -4.11 2.05 7.78
N ASP A 153 -4.09 2.36 9.08
CA ASP A 153 -4.69 1.51 10.11
C ASP A 153 -6.22 1.41 9.98
N GLU A 154 -6.92 2.48 9.57
CA GLU A 154 -8.34 2.41 9.25
C GLU A 154 -8.62 1.45 8.10
N VAL A 155 -7.80 1.47 7.04
CA VAL A 155 -7.94 0.54 5.91
C VAL A 155 -7.76 -0.90 6.37
N PHE A 156 -6.75 -1.16 7.19
CA PHE A 156 -6.51 -2.50 7.74
C PHE A 156 -7.62 -2.97 8.69
N ARG A 157 -8.18 -2.09 9.54
CA ARG A 157 -9.36 -2.42 10.36
C ARG A 157 -10.53 -2.86 9.49
N ARG A 158 -10.79 -2.15 8.40
CA ARG A 158 -11.87 -2.50 7.45
C ARG A 158 -11.64 -3.85 6.78
N ALA A 159 -10.39 -4.23 6.51
CA ALA A 159 -10.08 -5.57 6.03
C ALA A 159 -10.50 -6.64 7.04
N VAL A 160 -10.28 -6.42 8.33
CA VAL A 160 -10.73 -7.33 9.40
C VAL A 160 -12.26 -7.34 9.52
N ASP A 161 -12.91 -6.19 9.40
CA ASP A 161 -14.37 -6.09 9.50
C ASP A 161 -15.09 -6.88 8.39
N VAL A 162 -14.49 -6.98 7.19
CA VAL A 162 -15.02 -7.86 6.11
C VAL A 162 -15.12 -9.30 6.58
N VAL A 163 -14.08 -9.80 7.23
CA VAL A 163 -14.03 -11.20 7.68
C VAL A 163 -14.95 -11.42 8.87
N ARG A 164 -15.03 -10.47 9.80
CA ARG A 164 -15.98 -10.51 10.93
C ARG A 164 -17.43 -10.60 10.45
N ARG A 165 -17.80 -9.82 9.43
CA ARG A 165 -19.14 -9.88 8.83
C ARG A 165 -19.44 -11.24 8.20
N LYS A 166 -18.44 -11.92 7.66
CA LYS A 166 -18.55 -13.28 7.12
C LYS A 166 -18.53 -14.36 8.22
N ARG A 167 -18.42 -13.98 9.50
CA ARG A 167 -18.33 -14.89 10.67
C ARG A 167 -17.21 -15.92 10.56
N MET A 168 -16.13 -15.58 9.85
CA MET A 168 -14.97 -16.47 9.71
C MET A 168 -14.08 -16.36 10.95
N LYS A 169 -13.56 -17.48 11.42
CA LYS A 169 -12.53 -17.52 12.47
C LYS A 169 -11.18 -17.21 11.83
N ILE A 170 -10.52 -16.14 12.30
CA ILE A 170 -9.16 -15.78 11.88
C ILE A 170 -8.20 -16.17 13.00
N GLN A 171 -7.29 -17.08 12.71
CA GLN A 171 -6.26 -17.48 13.65
C GLN A 171 -5.04 -16.56 13.57
N CYS A 172 -4.72 -16.07 12.37
CA CYS A 172 -3.57 -15.20 12.13
C CYS A 172 -3.86 -14.21 11.00
N ILE A 173 -3.39 -12.97 11.18
CA ILE A 173 -3.44 -11.91 10.16
C ILE A 173 -2.01 -11.55 9.79
N VAL A 174 -1.69 -11.63 8.50
CA VAL A 174 -0.39 -11.25 7.95
C VAL A 174 -0.58 -10.11 6.96
N VAL A 175 0.13 -9.01 7.15
CA VAL A 175 0.11 -7.83 6.27
C VAL A 175 1.40 -7.81 5.45
N PHE A 176 1.27 -7.69 4.13
CA PHE A 176 2.39 -7.50 3.19
C PHE A 176 2.50 -6.02 2.83
N GLU A 177 3.66 -5.41 3.10
CA GLU A 177 3.89 -3.97 3.03
C GLU A 177 5.32 -3.63 2.60
N ASP A 178 5.46 -2.52 1.83
CA ASP A 178 6.77 -1.99 1.40
C ASP A 178 7.16 -0.70 2.12
N SER A 179 6.27 -0.13 2.95
CA SER A 179 6.45 1.18 3.56
C SER A 179 6.56 1.13 5.09
N PRO A 180 7.40 2.00 5.70
CA PRO A 180 7.46 2.15 7.15
C PRO A 180 6.10 2.47 7.78
N SER A 181 5.32 3.34 7.14
CA SER A 181 4.02 3.77 7.65
C SER A 181 3.00 2.62 7.70
N GLY A 182 3.02 1.74 6.72
CA GLY A 182 2.14 0.57 6.68
C GLY A 182 2.54 -0.50 7.69
N ILE A 183 3.85 -0.77 7.83
CA ILE A 183 4.34 -1.69 8.88
C ILE A 183 3.92 -1.19 10.26
N ILE A 184 4.14 0.09 10.58
CA ILE A 184 3.75 0.67 11.88
C ILE A 184 2.23 0.55 12.08
N ALA A 185 1.43 0.83 11.06
CA ALA A 185 -0.03 0.75 11.14
C ALA A 185 -0.50 -0.69 11.42
N ALA A 186 0.08 -1.68 10.76
CA ALA A 186 -0.23 -3.09 10.97
C ALA A 186 0.19 -3.56 12.39
N LYS A 187 1.38 -3.14 12.85
CA LYS A 187 1.88 -3.49 14.20
C LYS A 187 1.02 -2.88 15.31
N LYS A 188 0.52 -1.66 15.15
CA LYS A 188 -0.44 -1.05 16.10
C LYS A 188 -1.73 -1.87 16.27
N LEU A 189 -2.09 -2.66 15.26
CA LEU A 189 -3.25 -3.55 15.29
C LEU A 189 -2.93 -4.96 15.79
N GLY A 190 -1.67 -5.24 16.14
CA GLY A 190 -1.21 -6.54 16.60
C GLY A 190 -1.04 -7.58 15.48
N PHE A 191 -0.99 -7.14 14.20
CA PHE A 191 -0.85 -8.05 13.07
C PHE A 191 0.60 -8.47 12.87
N LYS A 192 0.79 -9.66 12.29
CA LYS A 192 2.07 -10.09 11.73
C LYS A 192 2.34 -9.32 10.45
N THR A 193 3.61 -9.01 10.19
CA THR A 193 4.00 -8.15 9.07
C THR A 193 5.13 -8.75 8.26
N VAL A 194 4.98 -8.68 6.95
CA VAL A 194 6.00 -9.06 5.98
C VAL A 194 6.40 -7.81 5.20
N GLY A 195 7.61 -7.34 5.43
CA GLY A 195 8.22 -6.26 4.66
C GLY A 195 8.68 -6.74 3.29
N TYR A 196 8.63 -5.87 2.27
CA TYR A 196 9.10 -6.21 0.94
C TYR A 196 10.27 -5.34 0.48
N ARG A 197 11.36 -6.00 0.04
CA ARG A 197 12.56 -5.42 -0.61
C ARG A 197 13.37 -4.43 0.23
N ASP A 198 13.01 -4.14 1.47
CA ASP A 198 13.76 -3.22 2.33
C ASP A 198 13.97 -3.82 3.73
N GLN A 199 15.22 -4.19 4.04
CA GLN A 199 15.60 -4.71 5.37
C GLN A 199 15.38 -3.66 6.48
N ALA A 200 15.42 -2.37 6.15
CA ALA A 200 15.18 -1.32 7.12
C ALA A 200 13.76 -1.36 7.72
N LEU A 201 12.80 -2.04 7.06
CA LEU A 201 11.44 -2.25 7.58
C LEU A 201 11.42 -3.00 8.91
N ARG A 202 12.45 -3.81 9.22
CA ARG A 202 12.59 -4.43 10.54
C ARG A 202 12.70 -3.41 11.67
N LYS A 203 13.30 -2.26 11.44
CA LYS A 203 13.38 -1.17 12.42
C LYS A 203 12.02 -0.57 12.77
N TYR A 204 11.04 -0.77 11.89
CA TYR A 204 9.65 -0.32 12.07
C TYR A 204 8.73 -1.43 12.55
N GLY A 205 9.26 -2.64 12.77
CA GLY A 205 8.55 -3.77 13.36
C GLY A 205 8.16 -4.87 12.37
N ALA A 206 8.72 -4.91 11.15
CA ALA A 206 8.46 -6.03 10.25
C ALA A 206 8.96 -7.34 10.87
N ASP A 207 8.07 -8.32 11.00
CA ASP A 207 8.38 -9.64 11.57
C ASP A 207 9.21 -10.48 10.59
N TYR A 208 9.00 -10.29 9.29
CA TYR A 208 9.75 -10.95 8.21
C TYR A 208 9.99 -9.97 7.05
N VAL A 209 11.01 -10.22 6.22
CA VAL A 209 11.27 -9.42 5.02
C VAL A 209 11.52 -10.35 3.84
N ILE A 210 10.76 -10.15 2.76
CA ILE A 210 10.90 -10.83 1.47
C ILE A 210 11.58 -9.89 0.48
N TYR A 211 12.56 -10.39 -0.26
CA TYR A 211 13.18 -9.67 -1.38
C TYR A 211 12.62 -10.09 -2.74
N ASP A 212 12.20 -11.35 -2.82
CA ASP A 212 11.67 -11.95 -4.04
C ASP A 212 10.59 -12.99 -3.68
N PHE A 213 9.36 -12.75 -4.10
CA PHE A 213 8.24 -13.67 -3.87
C PHE A 213 8.44 -15.04 -4.55
N SER A 214 9.27 -15.12 -5.62
CA SER A 214 9.56 -16.40 -6.29
C SER A 214 10.42 -17.35 -5.44
N LYS A 215 11.06 -16.83 -4.39
CA LYS A 215 11.97 -17.59 -3.50
C LYS A 215 11.30 -18.09 -2.22
N THR A 216 10.00 -17.90 -2.09
CA THR A 216 9.24 -18.29 -0.89
C THR A 216 7.83 -18.77 -1.25
N THR A 217 7.15 -19.36 -0.28
CA THR A 217 5.77 -19.83 -0.44
C THR A 217 4.88 -19.28 0.68
N PRO A 218 3.54 -19.23 0.49
CA PRO A 218 2.61 -18.82 1.55
C PRO A 218 2.75 -19.63 2.83
N LEU A 219 2.90 -20.94 2.73
CA LEU A 219 3.04 -21.83 3.88
C LEU A 219 4.37 -21.61 4.62
N HIS A 220 5.47 -21.37 3.88
CA HIS A 220 6.74 -20.99 4.49
C HIS A 220 6.60 -19.71 5.32
N ILE A 221 5.98 -18.66 4.77
CA ILE A 221 5.78 -17.41 5.50
C ILE A 221 4.91 -17.62 6.75
N LEU A 222 3.82 -18.39 6.66
CA LEU A 222 3.00 -18.70 7.83
C LEU A 222 3.80 -19.44 8.92
N LYS A 223 4.66 -20.35 8.53
CA LYS A 223 5.56 -21.08 9.45
C LYS A 223 6.53 -20.13 10.14
N GLU A 224 7.26 -19.29 9.39
CA GLU A 224 8.22 -18.31 9.91
C GLU A 224 7.58 -17.30 10.88
N LEU A 225 6.30 -16.98 10.67
CA LEU A 225 5.54 -16.05 11.51
C LEU A 225 4.85 -16.73 12.72
N GLY A 226 4.98 -18.05 12.85
CA GLY A 226 4.28 -18.83 13.88
C GLY A 226 2.76 -18.85 13.69
N CYS A 227 2.30 -18.71 12.45
CA CYS A 227 0.89 -18.70 12.04
C CYS A 227 0.45 -20.06 11.45
N TYR A 228 1.34 -21.01 11.36
CA TYR A 228 1.07 -22.33 10.86
C TYR A 228 0.70 -23.22 12.04
N PHE A 229 -0.51 -23.71 12.04
CA PHE A 229 -0.97 -24.73 12.97
C PHE A 229 -1.00 -26.06 12.20
N GLU A 230 -0.16 -27.02 12.61
CA GLU A 230 -0.35 -28.38 12.14
C GLU A 230 -1.77 -28.78 12.53
N ALA A 231 -2.60 -29.15 11.55
CA ALA A 231 -3.86 -29.78 11.85
C ALA A 231 -3.50 -31.05 12.64
N ASN A 232 -3.96 -31.14 13.90
CA ASN A 232 -3.92 -32.39 14.62
C ASN A 232 -4.68 -33.40 13.77
N ILE A 233 -3.93 -34.30 13.13
CA ILE A 233 -4.44 -35.46 12.40
C ILE A 233 -5.06 -36.43 13.41
#